data_bf8d98805626762e0cc7d7d4a7dc0ff9
#
_entry.id   bf8d98805626762e0cc7d7d4a7dc0ff9
#
_cell.length_a   1.000
_cell.length_b   1.000
_cell.length_c   1.000
_cell.angle_alpha   90.00
_cell.angle_beta   90.00
_cell.angle_gamma   90.00
#
_symmetry.space_group_name_H-M   'P 1'
#
loop_
_entity.id
_entity.type
_entity.pdbx_description
1 polymer ?
#
loop_
_entity_poly.entity_id
_entity_poly.type
_entity_poly.pdbx_seq_one_letter_code
_entity_poly.pdbx_strand_id
1 'polypeptide(L)'
;SSEPTSSSEPEPVHLPKNPLTGVEGLSEEAVGKRPVAVMINNIDEALPQYGIGSADILVEALVEGGITRLMAIYGDYTKIPNVCSIRSARYYYPLIALSFDAVYVHWGHETTYAEDVFQSYDITRICGDWNDGDLFDRDEARLDEGYAWEHTGYFKGPQLPAALKELGKRTDLDSAHQGMAFLFRDETAPAAPTGEGAQEVRVEY
;
A
#
# COMPACT_ATOMS: atom_id res chain seq x y z
N SER A 1 30.39 33.46 -42.00
CA SER A 1 29.12 32.73 -41.87
C SER A 1 29.24 31.83 -40.68
N SER A 2 28.64 32.19 -39.57
CA SER A 2 28.52 31.38 -38.37
C SER A 2 27.15 30.74 -38.38
N GLU A 3 27.10 29.38 -38.43
CA GLU A 3 25.87 28.58 -38.27
C GLU A 3 25.38 28.70 -36.84
N PRO A 4 24.05 28.79 -36.61
CA PRO A 4 23.49 28.76 -35.28
C PRO A 4 23.51 27.32 -34.78
N THR A 5 24.19 27.09 -33.66
CA THR A 5 24.15 25.84 -32.89
C THR A 5 22.74 25.68 -32.31
N SER A 6 21.97 24.78 -32.88
CA SER A 6 20.67 24.37 -32.30
C SER A 6 20.92 23.65 -30.98
N SER A 7 20.66 24.31 -29.87
CA SER A 7 20.53 23.68 -28.57
C SER A 7 19.17 22.99 -28.53
N SER A 8 19.12 21.69 -28.81
CA SER A 8 17.94 20.88 -28.53
C SER A 8 17.78 20.79 -27.01
N GLU A 9 16.73 21.36 -26.46
CA GLU A 9 16.29 21.07 -25.11
C GLU A 9 16.10 19.53 -24.99
N PRO A 10 16.57 18.94 -23.89
CA PRO A 10 16.36 17.51 -23.67
C PRO A 10 14.85 17.23 -23.60
N GLU A 11 14.39 16.23 -24.34
CA GLU A 11 12.99 15.78 -24.26
C GLU A 11 12.65 15.38 -22.80
N PRO A 12 11.45 15.68 -22.31
CA PRO A 12 11.03 15.31 -20.97
C PRO A 12 11.06 13.78 -20.82
N VAL A 13 11.74 13.31 -19.78
CA VAL A 13 11.75 11.88 -19.45
C VAL A 13 10.38 11.52 -18.88
N HIS A 14 9.60 10.76 -19.63
CA HIS A 14 8.32 10.22 -19.17
C HIS A 14 8.57 8.96 -18.33
N LEU A 15 8.23 9.00 -17.05
CA LEU A 15 8.27 7.84 -16.18
C LEU A 15 7.03 6.96 -16.39
N PRO A 16 7.13 5.64 -16.11
CA PRO A 16 5.95 4.77 -16.15
C PRO A 16 4.83 5.27 -15.24
N LYS A 17 3.58 5.04 -15.67
CA LYS A 17 2.40 5.40 -14.88
C LYS A 17 2.12 4.33 -13.83
N ASN A 18 1.81 4.78 -12.61
CA ASN A 18 1.37 3.92 -11.53
C ASN A 18 -0.02 3.36 -11.86
N PRO A 19 -0.22 2.04 -11.89
CA PRO A 19 -1.50 1.44 -12.28
C PRO A 19 -2.64 1.72 -11.28
N LEU A 20 -2.32 2.10 -10.04
CA LEU A 20 -3.30 2.42 -9.00
C LEU A 20 -3.80 3.86 -9.06
N THR A 21 -3.02 4.78 -9.62
CA THR A 21 -3.34 6.22 -9.62
C THR A 21 -3.45 6.83 -11.03
N GLY A 22 -2.88 6.18 -12.05
CA GLY A 22 -2.74 6.71 -13.40
C GLY A 22 -1.68 7.81 -13.54
N VAL A 23 -0.97 8.17 -12.46
CA VAL A 23 0.03 9.25 -12.43
C VAL A 23 1.42 8.69 -12.75
N GLU A 24 2.24 9.47 -13.47
CA GLU A 24 3.64 9.15 -13.73
C GLU A 24 4.47 9.16 -12.45
N GLY A 25 5.52 8.33 -12.38
CA GLY A 25 6.45 8.26 -11.25
C GLY A 25 6.68 6.86 -10.70
N LEU A 26 6.09 5.83 -11.32
CA LEU A 26 6.40 4.44 -10.99
C LEU A 26 7.87 4.13 -11.33
N SER A 27 8.56 3.38 -10.48
CA SER A 27 9.91 2.89 -10.80
C SER A 27 9.84 1.87 -11.94
N GLU A 28 10.85 1.83 -12.79
CA GLU A 28 10.96 0.83 -13.87
C GLU A 28 10.92 -0.60 -13.32
N GLU A 29 11.52 -0.84 -12.16
CA GLU A 29 11.53 -2.13 -11.46
C GLU A 29 10.14 -2.55 -10.96
N ALA A 30 9.21 -1.60 -10.81
CA ALA A 30 7.85 -1.86 -10.34
C ALA A 30 6.85 -2.07 -11.48
N VAL A 31 7.25 -1.87 -12.75
CA VAL A 31 6.38 -2.09 -13.90
C VAL A 31 5.98 -3.57 -13.99
N GLY A 32 4.67 -3.84 -14.05
CA GLY A 32 4.13 -5.19 -14.10
C GLY A 32 4.32 -6.00 -12.81
N LYS A 33 4.66 -5.33 -11.70
CA LYS A 33 4.83 -5.95 -10.39
C LYS A 33 3.61 -5.77 -9.50
N ARG A 34 3.49 -6.67 -8.55
CA ARG A 34 2.41 -6.72 -7.57
C ARG A 34 2.49 -5.52 -6.64
N PRO A 35 1.37 -4.82 -6.39
CA PRO A 35 1.32 -3.84 -5.31
C PRO A 35 1.42 -4.52 -3.94
N VAL A 36 1.59 -3.73 -2.91
CA VAL A 36 1.70 -4.21 -1.54
C VAL A 36 0.62 -3.57 -0.69
N ALA A 37 -0.16 -4.38 0.00
CA ALA A 37 -1.25 -3.96 0.87
C ALA A 37 -0.87 -4.20 2.33
N VAL A 38 -0.81 -3.13 3.14
CA VAL A 38 -0.30 -3.16 4.52
C VAL A 38 -1.42 -2.82 5.50
N MET A 39 -1.63 -3.69 6.48
CA MET A 39 -2.62 -3.48 7.54
C MET A 39 -2.13 -2.51 8.61
N ILE A 40 -2.91 -1.48 8.90
CA ILE A 40 -2.54 -0.37 9.78
C ILE A 40 -3.61 -0.12 10.83
N ASN A 41 -3.16 0.21 12.03
CA ASN A 41 -4.02 0.64 13.13
C ASN A 41 -4.61 2.03 12.88
N ASN A 42 -5.86 2.24 13.34
CA ASN A 42 -6.54 3.53 13.18
C ASN A 42 -7.33 3.91 14.46
N ILE A 43 -6.81 3.58 15.62
CA ILE A 43 -7.34 4.06 16.91
C ILE A 43 -6.50 5.21 17.43
N ASP A 44 -7.11 6.08 18.24
CA ASP A 44 -6.46 7.29 18.76
C ASP A 44 -5.17 7.00 19.51
N GLU A 45 -5.12 5.91 20.29
CA GLU A 45 -3.96 5.52 21.08
C GLU A 45 -2.75 5.07 20.23
N ALA A 46 -2.96 4.82 18.93
CA ALA A 46 -1.92 4.43 17.98
C ALA A 46 -1.44 5.58 17.10
N LEU A 47 -2.06 6.75 17.21
CA LEU A 47 -1.72 7.92 16.39
C LEU A 47 -0.48 8.66 16.95
N PRO A 48 0.27 9.36 16.07
CA PRO A 48 0.13 9.36 14.63
C PRO A 48 0.71 8.10 13.97
N GLN A 49 0.08 7.64 12.89
CA GLN A 49 0.71 6.65 12.02
C GLN A 49 1.85 7.29 11.23
N TYR A 50 2.81 6.48 10.75
CA TYR A 50 3.77 6.95 9.75
C TYR A 50 3.90 5.98 8.57
N GLY A 51 4.37 6.51 7.44
CA GLY A 51 4.50 5.76 6.19
C GLY A 51 3.24 5.74 5.33
N ILE A 52 2.06 5.99 5.88
CA ILE A 52 0.78 5.93 5.14
C ILE A 52 0.64 7.03 4.08
N GLY A 53 1.29 8.18 4.26
CA GLY A 53 1.23 9.29 3.30
C GLY A 53 1.85 8.99 1.93
N SER A 54 2.59 7.88 1.81
CA SER A 54 3.15 7.40 0.53
C SER A 54 2.28 6.33 -0.13
N ALA A 55 1.14 5.96 0.47
CA ALA A 55 0.24 5.00 -0.13
C ALA A 55 -0.54 5.61 -1.30
N ASP A 56 -0.79 4.81 -2.31
CA ASP A 56 -1.59 5.18 -3.48
C ASP A 56 -3.09 5.08 -3.19
N ILE A 57 -3.48 4.12 -2.35
CA ILE A 57 -4.87 3.88 -1.94
C ILE A 57 -4.90 3.62 -0.43
N LEU A 58 -5.86 4.21 0.27
CA LEU A 58 -6.24 3.86 1.62
C LEU A 58 -7.64 3.27 1.62
N VAL A 59 -7.77 2.07 2.18
CA VAL A 59 -9.06 1.42 2.41
C VAL A 59 -9.33 1.45 3.90
N GLU A 60 -10.42 2.09 4.29
CA GLU A 60 -10.90 2.12 5.67
C GLU A 60 -12.16 1.25 5.81
N ALA A 61 -12.21 0.42 6.84
CA ALA A 61 -13.39 -0.35 7.17
C ALA A 61 -13.50 -0.59 8.68
N LEU A 62 -14.74 -0.76 9.14
CA LEU A 62 -15.05 -1.10 10.53
C LEU A 62 -14.45 -2.47 10.90
N VAL A 63 -13.97 -2.54 12.13
CA VAL A 63 -13.60 -3.77 12.83
C VAL A 63 -14.39 -3.88 14.13
N GLU A 64 -13.98 -4.75 15.04
CA GLU A 64 -14.69 -4.95 16.30
C GLU A 64 -14.70 -3.67 17.16
N GLY A 65 -15.72 -3.50 17.98
CA GLY A 65 -15.81 -2.42 18.95
C GLY A 65 -16.14 -1.03 18.38
N GLY A 66 -16.59 -0.95 17.13
CA GLY A 66 -16.93 0.32 16.48
C GLY A 66 -15.73 1.15 16.06
N ILE A 67 -14.54 0.56 16.05
CA ILE A 67 -13.31 1.20 15.55
C ILE A 67 -13.05 0.81 14.09
N THR A 68 -12.18 1.54 13.41
CA THR A 68 -11.75 1.21 12.05
C THR A 68 -10.30 0.74 12.00
N ARG A 69 -9.93 0.12 10.90
CA ARG A 69 -8.55 -0.10 10.47
C ARG A 69 -8.34 0.44 9.09
N LEU A 70 -7.08 0.71 8.76
CA LEU A 70 -6.68 1.07 7.42
C LEU A 70 -5.94 -0.09 6.76
N MET A 71 -6.09 -0.18 5.45
CA MET A 71 -5.19 -0.93 4.59
C MET A 71 -4.59 0.04 3.57
N ALA A 72 -3.29 0.24 3.65
CA ALA A 72 -2.56 1.10 2.72
C ALA A 72 -2.02 0.26 1.57
N ILE A 73 -2.32 0.64 0.32
CA ILE A 73 -1.87 -0.06 -0.88
C ILE A 73 -0.84 0.81 -1.61
N TYR A 74 0.32 0.23 -1.88
CA TYR A 74 1.46 0.85 -2.55
C TYR A 74 1.70 0.17 -3.88
N GLY A 75 1.61 0.91 -4.98
CA GLY A 75 1.84 0.40 -6.34
C GLY A 75 3.31 0.17 -6.64
N ASP A 76 4.20 0.94 -6.01
CA ASP A 76 5.65 0.81 -6.13
C ASP A 76 6.24 0.10 -4.91
N TYR A 77 6.40 -1.21 -5.02
CA TYR A 77 6.93 -2.03 -3.91
C TYR A 77 8.39 -1.71 -3.54
N THR A 78 9.11 -0.96 -4.38
CA THR A 78 10.52 -0.56 -4.15
C THR A 78 10.66 0.72 -3.34
N LYS A 79 9.56 1.50 -3.19
CA LYS A 79 9.55 2.81 -2.54
C LYS A 79 8.74 2.87 -1.24
N ILE A 80 8.34 1.73 -0.70
CA ILE A 80 7.56 1.68 0.53
C ILE A 80 8.44 2.14 1.70
N PRO A 81 8.04 3.16 2.48
CA PRO A 81 8.77 3.58 3.67
C PRO A 81 8.57 2.56 4.82
N ASN A 82 9.19 2.80 5.96
CA ASN A 82 8.76 2.14 7.19
C ASN A 82 7.33 2.55 7.51
N VAL A 83 6.48 1.59 7.89
CA VAL A 83 5.04 1.80 8.13
C VAL A 83 4.68 1.35 9.55
N CYS A 84 4.08 2.23 10.33
CA CYS A 84 3.64 1.97 11.72
C CYS A 84 2.24 2.57 11.98
N SER A 85 1.45 1.96 12.80
CA SER A 85 1.61 0.67 13.48
C SER A 85 0.85 -0.41 12.72
N ILE A 86 1.54 -1.53 12.50
CA ILE A 86 0.96 -2.68 11.79
C ILE A 86 -0.03 -3.42 12.69
N ARG A 87 -1.11 -3.92 12.11
CA ARG A 87 -2.16 -4.63 12.86
C ARG A 87 -2.64 -5.91 12.17
N SER A 88 -3.49 -6.61 12.93
CA SER A 88 -4.02 -7.91 12.54
C SER A 88 -5.01 -7.80 11.39
N ALA A 89 -4.98 -8.79 10.51
CA ALA A 89 -5.94 -8.95 9.42
C ALA A 89 -7.36 -9.22 9.94
N ARG A 90 -8.35 -8.73 9.19
CA ARG A 90 -9.75 -9.15 9.24
C ARG A 90 -10.14 -9.70 7.87
N TYR A 91 -11.03 -10.64 7.82
CA TYR A 91 -11.30 -11.52 6.66
C TYR A 91 -11.52 -10.79 5.33
N TYR A 92 -12.11 -9.62 5.34
CA TYR A 92 -12.42 -8.84 4.12
C TYR A 92 -11.20 -8.12 3.55
N TYR A 93 -10.21 -7.72 4.36
CA TYR A 93 -9.02 -7.01 3.87
C TYR A 93 -8.13 -7.87 2.96
N PRO A 94 -7.79 -9.12 3.29
CA PRO A 94 -7.04 -9.96 2.37
C PRO A 94 -7.81 -10.27 1.08
N LEU A 95 -9.15 -10.30 1.09
CA LEU A 95 -9.96 -10.42 -0.12
C LEU A 95 -9.88 -9.17 -1.00
N ILE A 96 -9.88 -7.98 -0.39
CA ILE A 96 -9.64 -6.72 -1.12
C ILE A 96 -8.21 -6.70 -1.68
N ALA A 97 -7.20 -7.07 -0.90
CA ALA A 97 -5.82 -7.15 -1.38
C ALA A 97 -5.67 -8.12 -2.56
N LEU A 98 -6.38 -9.26 -2.52
CA LEU A 98 -6.41 -10.24 -3.59
C LEU A 98 -6.98 -9.66 -4.90
N SER A 99 -7.96 -8.75 -4.83
CA SER A 99 -8.52 -8.11 -6.03
C SER A 99 -7.52 -7.20 -6.78
N PHE A 100 -6.40 -6.88 -6.16
CA PHE A 100 -5.26 -6.19 -6.76
C PHE A 100 -4.08 -7.13 -7.03
N ASP A 101 -4.21 -8.43 -6.79
CA ASP A 101 -3.10 -9.37 -6.74
C ASP A 101 -1.97 -8.90 -5.81
N ALA A 102 -2.29 -8.17 -4.75
CA ALA A 102 -1.30 -7.55 -3.86
C ALA A 102 -0.57 -8.59 -2.97
N VAL A 103 0.67 -8.28 -2.60
CA VAL A 103 1.35 -8.91 -1.47
C VAL A 103 0.76 -8.32 -0.19
N TYR A 104 0.23 -9.17 0.68
CA TYR A 104 -0.52 -8.74 1.86
C TYR A 104 0.36 -8.77 3.12
N VAL A 105 0.53 -7.61 3.77
CA VAL A 105 1.38 -7.43 4.97
C VAL A 105 0.51 -7.17 6.19
N HIS A 106 0.68 -7.97 7.23
CA HIS A 106 -0.08 -7.85 8.48
C HIS A 106 0.71 -8.37 9.68
N TRP A 107 0.27 -8.04 10.90
CA TRP A 107 0.79 -8.63 12.12
C TRP A 107 -0.35 -9.17 12.96
N GLY A 108 -0.48 -10.49 12.99
CA GLY A 108 -1.62 -11.19 13.54
C GLY A 108 -2.84 -11.24 12.63
N HIS A 109 -3.79 -12.06 12.96
CA HIS A 109 -5.09 -12.16 12.29
C HIS A 109 -6.16 -12.71 13.26
N GLU A 110 -7.41 -12.51 12.88
CA GLU A 110 -8.53 -13.15 13.56
C GLU A 110 -8.55 -14.65 13.18
N THR A 111 -8.70 -15.52 14.20
CA THR A 111 -8.39 -16.96 14.07
C THR A 111 -9.51 -17.81 13.50
N THR A 112 -10.66 -17.21 13.16
CA THR A 112 -11.81 -17.91 12.58
C THR A 112 -11.96 -17.52 11.11
N TYR A 113 -12.56 -16.38 10.84
CA TYR A 113 -12.91 -15.98 9.47
C TYR A 113 -11.69 -15.55 8.63
N ALA A 114 -10.72 -14.86 9.23
CA ALA A 114 -9.52 -14.48 8.49
C ALA A 114 -8.63 -15.70 8.21
N GLU A 115 -8.54 -16.65 9.15
CA GLU A 115 -7.83 -17.91 8.93
C GLU A 115 -8.50 -18.72 7.82
N ASP A 116 -9.84 -18.83 7.79
CA ASP A 116 -10.59 -19.51 6.72
C ASP A 116 -10.30 -18.90 5.35
N VAL A 117 -10.19 -17.57 5.26
CA VAL A 117 -9.81 -16.87 4.01
C VAL A 117 -8.39 -17.24 3.59
N PHE A 118 -7.44 -17.23 4.51
CA PHE A 118 -6.05 -17.62 4.19
C PHE A 118 -5.89 -19.08 3.78
N GLN A 119 -6.78 -19.97 4.24
CA GLN A 119 -6.80 -21.37 3.84
C GLN A 119 -7.52 -21.59 2.50
N SER A 120 -8.51 -20.74 2.18
CA SER A 120 -9.37 -20.90 1.01
C SER A 120 -8.83 -20.22 -0.25
N TYR A 121 -7.96 -19.22 -0.11
CA TYR A 121 -7.46 -18.41 -1.21
C TYR A 121 -5.94 -18.38 -1.24
N ASP A 122 -5.36 -18.36 -2.43
CA ASP A 122 -3.91 -18.22 -2.63
C ASP A 122 -3.46 -16.76 -2.43
N ILE A 123 -3.36 -16.35 -1.18
CA ILE A 123 -2.95 -15.00 -0.79
C ILE A 123 -1.48 -15.03 -0.40
N THR A 124 -0.64 -14.37 -1.19
CA THR A 124 0.76 -14.14 -0.80
C THR A 124 0.81 -13.18 0.36
N ARG A 125 1.21 -13.65 1.54
CA ARG A 125 1.29 -12.83 2.75
C ARG A 125 2.69 -12.76 3.34
N ILE A 126 2.94 -11.67 4.04
CA ILE A 126 4.10 -11.39 4.89
C ILE A 126 3.56 -11.09 6.28
N CYS A 127 3.91 -11.92 7.25
CA CYS A 127 3.29 -11.90 8.57
C CYS A 127 4.31 -11.62 9.69
N GLY A 128 3.99 -10.66 10.56
CA GLY A 128 4.83 -10.28 11.68
C GLY A 128 4.90 -11.34 12.78
N ASP A 129 3.93 -12.26 12.88
CA ASP A 129 3.96 -13.34 13.89
C ASP A 129 5.12 -14.31 13.66
N TRP A 130 5.57 -14.42 12.41
CA TRP A 130 6.72 -15.25 12.02
C TRP A 130 7.96 -14.44 11.69
N ASN A 131 7.85 -13.10 11.75
CA ASN A 131 8.86 -12.14 11.32
C ASN A 131 9.43 -12.48 9.92
N ASP A 132 8.54 -12.74 8.98
CA ASP A 132 8.88 -13.11 7.61
C ASP A 132 9.92 -12.17 7.02
N GLY A 133 11.08 -12.72 6.61
CA GLY A 133 12.17 -11.95 5.98
C GLY A 133 12.78 -10.87 6.87
N ASP A 134 12.67 -10.97 8.19
CA ASP A 134 13.11 -9.95 9.16
C ASP A 134 12.52 -8.55 8.89
N LEU A 135 11.28 -8.52 8.40
CA LEU A 135 10.61 -7.30 7.95
C LEU A 135 9.87 -6.54 9.05
N PHE A 136 9.83 -7.06 10.28
CA PHE A 136 9.08 -6.45 11.38
C PHE A 136 9.96 -6.17 12.57
N ASP A 137 9.64 -5.10 13.29
CA ASP A 137 10.32 -4.72 14.52
C ASP A 137 9.43 -3.86 15.41
N ARG A 138 9.92 -3.47 16.59
CA ARG A 138 9.26 -2.55 17.51
C ARG A 138 9.91 -1.18 17.43
N ASP A 139 9.09 -0.15 17.42
CA ASP A 139 9.54 1.24 17.45
C ASP A 139 9.89 1.62 18.90
N GLU A 140 11.19 1.61 19.20
CA GLU A 140 11.73 1.92 20.54
C GLU A 140 11.37 3.35 20.97
N ALA A 141 11.32 4.31 20.03
CA ALA A 141 10.96 5.68 20.35
C ALA A 141 9.51 5.77 20.86
N ARG A 142 8.60 5.01 20.24
CA ARG A 142 7.21 4.91 20.74
C ARG A 142 7.10 4.24 22.10
N LEU A 143 7.92 3.21 22.35
CA LEU A 143 7.97 2.59 23.69
C LEU A 143 8.42 3.59 24.74
N ASP A 144 9.46 4.37 24.47
CA ASP A 144 9.96 5.42 25.35
C ASP A 144 8.94 6.54 25.59
N GLU A 145 8.09 6.84 24.60
CA GLU A 145 6.99 7.78 24.68
C GLU A 145 5.75 7.23 25.42
N GLY A 146 5.77 5.93 25.79
CA GLY A 146 4.72 5.28 26.57
C GLY A 146 3.56 4.67 25.78
N TYR A 147 3.73 4.48 24.46
CA TYR A 147 2.75 3.73 23.68
C TYR A 147 2.64 2.29 24.15
N ALA A 148 1.44 1.73 24.14
CA ALA A 148 1.25 0.32 24.42
C ALA A 148 1.98 -0.55 23.38
N TRP A 149 2.51 -1.69 23.82
CA TRP A 149 3.31 -2.60 23.00
C TRP A 149 2.69 -2.90 21.62
N GLU A 150 1.38 -3.13 21.56
CA GLU A 150 0.67 -3.41 20.31
C GLU A 150 0.62 -2.24 19.32
N HIS A 151 0.98 -1.03 19.73
CA HIS A 151 0.99 0.17 18.90
C HIS A 151 2.39 0.55 18.38
N THR A 152 3.39 -0.27 18.67
CA THR A 152 4.79 -0.01 18.33
C THR A 152 5.32 -0.89 17.19
N GLY A 153 4.54 -1.88 16.75
CA GLY A 153 4.95 -2.76 15.65
C GLY A 153 5.02 -2.03 14.33
N TYR A 154 6.17 -2.07 13.64
CA TYR A 154 6.31 -1.47 12.34
C TYR A 154 6.85 -2.45 11.28
N PHE A 155 6.58 -2.13 10.02
CA PHE A 155 7.03 -2.85 8.84
C PHE A 155 8.18 -2.11 8.18
N LYS A 156 9.28 -2.83 7.91
CA LYS A 156 10.50 -2.31 7.27
C LYS A 156 10.34 -2.31 5.74
N GLY A 157 9.51 -1.43 5.21
CA GLY A 157 9.19 -1.38 3.77
C GLY A 157 10.40 -1.35 2.83
N PRO A 158 11.48 -0.57 3.12
CA PRO A 158 12.67 -0.53 2.27
C PRO A 158 13.39 -1.88 2.11
N GLN A 159 13.19 -2.82 3.03
CA GLN A 159 13.82 -4.14 2.97
C GLN A 159 12.97 -5.18 2.18
N LEU A 160 11.71 -4.85 1.88
CA LEU A 160 10.77 -5.77 1.24
C LEU A 160 11.28 -6.36 -0.10
N PRO A 161 11.87 -5.59 -1.03
CA PRO A 161 12.31 -6.16 -2.31
C PRO A 161 13.33 -7.29 -2.15
N ALA A 162 14.28 -7.14 -1.23
CA ALA A 162 15.28 -8.16 -0.93
C ALA A 162 14.64 -9.39 -0.25
N ALA A 163 13.77 -9.16 0.72
CA ALA A 163 13.08 -10.22 1.46
C ALA A 163 12.14 -11.04 0.55
N LEU A 164 11.39 -10.42 -0.37
CA LEU A 164 10.54 -11.15 -1.32
C LEU A 164 11.36 -12.10 -2.20
N LYS A 165 12.55 -11.65 -2.65
CA LYS A 165 13.47 -12.48 -3.42
C LYS A 165 14.00 -13.65 -2.58
N GLU A 166 14.43 -13.41 -1.35
CA GLU A 166 14.98 -14.42 -0.45
C GLU A 166 13.91 -15.48 -0.08
N LEU A 167 12.69 -15.03 0.20
CA LEU A 167 11.55 -15.88 0.51
C LEU A 167 10.95 -16.59 -0.73
N GLY A 168 11.46 -16.31 -1.92
CA GLY A 168 10.96 -16.89 -3.18
C GLY A 168 9.49 -16.52 -3.47
N LYS A 169 9.03 -15.35 -3.00
CA LYS A 169 7.66 -14.89 -3.24
C LYS A 169 7.52 -14.33 -4.66
N ARG A 170 6.38 -14.63 -5.29
CA ARG A 170 6.05 -14.08 -6.62
C ARG A 170 5.89 -12.56 -6.54
N THR A 171 6.61 -11.85 -7.41
CA THR A 171 6.56 -10.38 -7.50
C THR A 171 5.85 -9.87 -8.75
N ASP A 172 5.72 -10.69 -9.80
CA ASP A 172 5.03 -10.31 -11.03
C ASP A 172 3.52 -10.37 -10.86
N LEU A 173 2.80 -9.39 -11.40
CA LEU A 173 1.34 -9.47 -11.53
C LEU A 173 0.94 -10.68 -12.37
N ASP A 174 -0.17 -11.31 -12.01
CA ASP A 174 -0.74 -12.33 -12.88
C ASP A 174 -1.38 -11.72 -14.14
N SER A 175 -1.75 -12.57 -15.10
CA SER A 175 -2.26 -12.11 -16.39
C SER A 175 -3.61 -11.37 -16.32
N ALA A 176 -4.38 -11.59 -15.26
CA ALA A 176 -5.69 -10.96 -15.08
C ALA A 176 -5.58 -9.53 -14.51
N HIS A 177 -4.46 -9.21 -13.86
CA HIS A 177 -4.24 -7.93 -13.19
C HIS A 177 -3.23 -7.01 -13.92
N GLN A 178 -2.81 -7.38 -15.14
CA GLN A 178 -1.92 -6.54 -15.94
C GLN A 178 -2.62 -5.25 -16.40
N GLY A 179 -1.87 -4.15 -16.41
CA GLY A 179 -2.35 -2.84 -16.85
C GLY A 179 -2.85 -1.96 -15.71
N MET A 180 -3.72 -1.01 -16.03
CA MET A 180 -4.28 -0.07 -15.05
C MET A 180 -5.36 -0.74 -14.21
N ALA A 181 -5.31 -0.56 -12.89
CA ALA A 181 -6.31 -1.09 -11.96
C ALA A 181 -7.67 -0.39 -12.10
N PHE A 182 -7.67 0.84 -12.61
CA PHE A 182 -8.86 1.67 -12.80
C PHE A 182 -8.88 2.30 -14.18
N LEU A 183 -10.07 2.73 -14.62
CA LEU A 183 -10.23 3.56 -15.81
C LEU A 183 -9.98 5.01 -15.44
N PHE A 184 -8.81 5.52 -15.81
CA PHE A 184 -8.48 6.93 -15.62
C PHE A 184 -8.94 7.76 -16.81
N ARG A 185 -9.34 9.01 -16.56
CA ARG A 185 -9.63 9.95 -17.63
C ARG A 185 -8.33 10.43 -18.27
N ASP A 186 -8.41 10.77 -19.54
CA ASP A 186 -7.34 11.47 -20.23
C ASP A 186 -7.15 12.88 -19.62
N GLU A 187 -5.92 13.27 -19.35
CA GLU A 187 -5.57 14.59 -18.80
C GLU A 187 -6.03 15.74 -19.71
N THR A 188 -6.18 15.48 -21.02
CA THR A 188 -6.68 16.44 -22.01
C THR A 188 -8.20 16.61 -21.97
N ALA A 189 -8.92 15.74 -21.25
CA ALA A 189 -10.37 15.79 -21.07
C ALA A 189 -10.72 16.01 -19.59
N PRO A 190 -10.50 17.20 -19.02
CA PRO A 190 -10.80 17.44 -17.61
C PRO A 190 -12.27 17.17 -17.31
N ALA A 191 -12.53 16.46 -16.21
CA ALA A 191 -13.88 16.28 -15.72
C ALA A 191 -14.43 17.64 -15.32
N ALA A 192 -15.35 18.18 -16.09
CA ALA A 192 -16.20 19.25 -15.57
C ALA A 192 -17.06 18.64 -14.46
N PRO A 193 -17.00 19.14 -13.22
CA PRO A 193 -17.91 18.72 -12.18
C PRO A 193 -19.34 19.00 -12.62
N THR A 194 -20.20 17.98 -12.56
CA THR A 194 -21.62 18.10 -12.87
C THR A 194 -22.41 18.17 -11.58
N GLY A 195 -22.42 19.31 -10.92
CA GLY A 195 -23.12 19.47 -9.67
C GLY A 195 -22.65 20.70 -8.89
N GLU A 196 -23.27 20.93 -7.74
CA GLU A 196 -22.83 21.97 -6.82
C GLU A 196 -21.53 21.54 -6.14
N GLY A 197 -20.64 22.51 -5.88
CA GLY A 197 -19.38 22.24 -5.18
C GLY A 197 -19.64 21.84 -3.74
N ALA A 198 -19.11 20.71 -3.30
CA ALA A 198 -19.09 20.32 -1.89
C ALA A 198 -17.86 20.96 -1.21
N GLN A 199 -18.09 21.69 -0.12
CA GLN A 199 -17.01 22.24 0.71
C GLN A 199 -16.64 21.31 1.87
N GLU A 200 -17.55 20.42 2.24
CA GLU A 200 -17.36 19.43 3.30
C GLU A 200 -18.06 18.13 2.92
N VAL A 201 -17.40 17.01 3.15
CA VAL A 201 -17.98 15.67 3.09
C VAL A 201 -17.83 15.04 4.46
N ARG A 202 -18.97 14.67 5.10
CA ARG A 202 -18.97 13.97 6.37
C ARG A 202 -19.40 12.53 6.15
N VAL A 203 -18.59 11.60 6.64
CA VAL A 203 -18.89 10.16 6.66
C VAL A 203 -19.19 9.77 8.10
N GLU A 204 -20.38 9.21 8.35
CA GLU A 204 -20.75 8.66 9.65
C GLU A 204 -20.63 7.13 9.58
N TYR A 205 -19.99 6.53 10.62
CA TYR A 205 -19.77 5.10 10.77
C TYR A 205 -20.73 4.49 11.80
#